data_344556e13edfc52951faedaeabd77ba5
#
_entry.id   344556e13edfc52951faedaeabd77ba5
#
_cell.length_a   1.000
_cell.length_b   1.000
_cell.length_c   1.000
_cell.angle_alpha   90.00
_cell.angle_beta   90.00
_cell.angle_gamma   90.00
#
_symmetry.space_group_name_H-M   'P 1'
#
loop_
_entity.id
_entity.type
_entity.pdbx_description
1 polymer ?
#
loop_
_entity_poly.entity_id
_entity_poly.type
_entity_poly.pdbx_seq_one_letter_code
_entity_poly.pdbx_strand_id
1 'polypeptide(L)'
;MLAMNYRGPFRIRADKNKPMPEILHPEDAIVRVTRSCICGSDLHLYHGLVPDTRVGSTFGHEFMGEIVEVGSGVNNVKIGDTVLVPFNIACGKCAFCKQGLFGNCHESNPESSAVGGIFGYSHTAGGFDGGQAEYVRVPYANVGPTVIPEGMDPDDVVLLTDVVPTAYQAAEMGGIKPGDTVVVFGAGPIGIMAAKCAWLFGAARVIIIDHIEYRLEFAKNYAKAEPYNFKSIGDVVLFLEKND
;
A
#
# COMPACT_ATOMS: atom_id res chain seq x y z
N MET A 1 -21.25 11.03 3.56
CA MET A 1 -20.05 10.79 4.38
C MET A 1 -18.94 11.78 4.06
N LEU A 2 -17.99 11.96 4.98
CA LEU A 2 -16.76 12.71 4.74
C LEU A 2 -15.79 11.88 3.91
N ALA A 3 -15.16 12.50 2.89
CA ALA A 3 -14.15 11.85 2.07
C ALA A 3 -13.16 12.87 1.47
N MET A 4 -11.91 12.46 1.28
CA MET A 4 -10.86 13.26 0.64
C MET A 4 -10.93 13.07 -0.87
N ASN A 5 -11.54 14.02 -1.57
CA ASN A 5 -11.78 13.90 -3.00
C ASN A 5 -10.84 14.77 -3.85
N TYR A 6 -10.35 14.18 -4.94
CA TYR A 6 -9.59 14.88 -5.96
C TYR A 6 -10.43 15.92 -6.68
N ARG A 7 -9.88 17.11 -6.88
CA ARG A 7 -10.53 18.26 -7.54
C ARG A 7 -9.69 18.83 -8.71
N GLY A 8 -8.71 18.08 -9.16
CA GLY A 8 -7.72 18.48 -10.17
C GLY A 8 -6.33 18.63 -9.57
N PRO A 9 -5.29 18.84 -10.41
CA PRO A 9 -3.91 18.98 -9.94
C PRO A 9 -3.77 20.00 -8.80
N PHE A 10 -3.03 19.62 -7.76
CA PHE A 10 -2.79 20.40 -6.55
C PHE A 10 -4.05 20.77 -5.75
N ARG A 11 -5.16 20.06 -5.97
CA ARG A 11 -6.43 20.32 -5.28
C ARG A 11 -7.09 19.04 -4.78
N ILE A 12 -7.12 18.88 -3.46
CA ILE A 12 -7.92 17.89 -2.74
C ILE A 12 -8.87 18.64 -1.81
N ARG A 13 -10.05 18.11 -1.62
CA ARG A 13 -11.06 18.67 -0.74
C ARG A 13 -11.66 17.60 0.17
N ALA A 14 -11.80 17.93 1.45
CA ALA A 14 -12.63 17.20 2.38
C ALA A 14 -14.11 17.48 2.08
N ASP A 15 -14.74 16.59 1.33
CA ASP A 15 -16.17 16.70 0.99
C ASP A 15 -17.02 16.01 2.06
N LYS A 16 -17.98 16.72 2.61
CA LYS A 16 -18.92 16.20 3.62
C LYS A 16 -20.11 15.44 3.02
N ASN A 17 -20.32 15.59 1.71
CA ASN A 17 -21.51 15.09 1.00
C ASN A 17 -21.18 13.98 -0.02
N LYS A 18 -20.07 13.26 0.14
CA LYS A 18 -19.82 12.06 -0.66
C LYS A 18 -20.93 11.04 -0.35
N PRO A 19 -21.60 10.43 -1.35
CA PRO A 19 -22.56 9.35 -1.11
C PRO A 19 -21.97 8.24 -0.24
N MET A 20 -22.80 7.62 0.59
CA MET A 20 -22.41 6.39 1.28
C MET A 20 -22.17 5.29 0.25
N PRO A 21 -21.15 4.45 0.41
CA PRO A 21 -20.97 3.28 -0.43
C PRO A 21 -22.10 2.26 -0.15
N GLU A 22 -22.48 1.50 -1.19
CA GLU A 22 -23.52 0.48 -1.14
C GLU A 22 -22.96 -0.88 -1.59
N ILE A 23 -23.56 -1.98 -1.14
CA ILE A 23 -23.27 -3.33 -1.66
C ILE A 23 -23.78 -3.40 -3.10
N LEU A 24 -22.87 -3.57 -4.06
CA LEU A 24 -23.17 -3.69 -5.49
C LEU A 24 -23.07 -5.13 -5.99
N HIS A 25 -22.37 -6.00 -5.27
CA HIS A 25 -22.18 -7.40 -5.61
C HIS A 25 -22.28 -8.27 -4.35
N PRO A 26 -22.76 -9.52 -4.46
CA PRO A 26 -22.87 -10.42 -3.31
C PRO A 26 -21.58 -10.65 -2.51
N GLU A 27 -20.43 -10.50 -3.14
CA GLU A 27 -19.11 -10.66 -2.49
C GLU A 27 -18.52 -9.32 -2.00
N ASP A 28 -19.29 -8.24 -1.94
CA ASP A 28 -18.84 -6.94 -1.41
C ASP A 28 -18.99 -6.87 0.11
N ALA A 29 -18.16 -6.05 0.74
CA ALA A 29 -18.32 -5.58 2.10
C ALA A 29 -18.21 -4.05 2.18
N ILE A 30 -18.79 -3.46 3.22
CA ILE A 30 -18.58 -2.05 3.58
C ILE A 30 -17.72 -2.01 4.83
N VAL A 31 -16.63 -1.26 4.75
CA VAL A 31 -15.71 -1.01 5.86
C VAL A 31 -15.90 0.40 6.37
N ARG A 32 -16.14 0.56 7.67
CA ARG A 32 -16.00 1.83 8.39
C ARG A 32 -14.54 2.02 8.72
N VAL A 33 -13.89 2.96 8.03
CA VAL A 33 -12.45 3.19 8.14
C VAL A 33 -12.09 3.75 9.51
N THR A 34 -11.12 3.16 10.18
CA THR A 34 -10.59 3.62 11.47
C THR A 34 -9.18 4.17 11.37
N ARG A 35 -8.41 3.70 10.40
CA ARG A 35 -7.06 4.19 10.07
C ARG A 35 -6.87 4.20 8.57
N SER A 36 -6.17 5.23 8.09
CA SER A 36 -5.74 5.35 6.70
C SER A 36 -4.40 6.08 6.63
N CYS A 37 -3.54 5.70 5.69
CA CYS A 37 -2.27 6.36 5.47
C CYS A 37 -2.31 7.26 4.22
N ILE A 38 -1.30 8.11 4.10
CA ILE A 38 -0.98 8.85 2.88
C ILE A 38 0.29 8.23 2.28
N CYS A 39 0.16 7.63 1.11
CA CYS A 39 1.27 7.05 0.37
C CYS A 39 1.96 8.09 -0.52
N GLY A 40 3.22 7.82 -0.87
CA GLY A 40 3.93 8.62 -1.88
C GLY A 40 3.22 8.63 -3.24
N SER A 41 2.50 7.57 -3.59
CA SER A 41 1.72 7.48 -4.83
C SER A 41 0.48 8.39 -4.85
N ASP A 42 -0.11 8.72 -3.69
CA ASP A 42 -1.16 9.74 -3.59
C ASP A 42 -0.66 11.11 -4.05
N LEU A 43 0.63 11.41 -3.82
CA LEU A 43 1.26 12.66 -4.28
C LEU A 43 1.36 12.73 -5.80
N HIS A 44 1.54 11.61 -6.50
CA HIS A 44 1.53 11.57 -7.96
C HIS A 44 0.15 11.95 -8.50
N LEU A 45 -0.92 11.44 -7.90
CA LEU A 45 -2.30 11.83 -8.23
C LEU A 45 -2.53 13.31 -7.92
N TYR A 46 -2.12 13.76 -6.73
CA TYR A 46 -2.25 15.15 -6.28
C TYR A 46 -1.56 16.13 -7.24
N HIS A 47 -0.34 15.80 -7.69
CA HIS A 47 0.41 16.62 -8.63
C HIS A 47 -0.12 16.55 -10.08
N GLY A 48 -1.12 15.69 -10.37
CA GLY A 48 -1.68 15.51 -11.70
C GLY A 48 -0.76 14.76 -12.67
N LEU A 49 0.20 13.98 -12.13
CA LEU A 49 1.13 13.16 -12.93
C LEU A 49 0.46 11.89 -13.48
N VAL A 50 -0.77 11.60 -13.03
CA VAL A 50 -1.60 10.48 -13.50
C VAL A 50 -2.85 11.05 -14.16
N PRO A 51 -2.83 11.29 -15.49
CA PRO A 51 -3.81 12.13 -16.19
C PRO A 51 -5.24 11.59 -16.20
N ASP A 52 -5.42 10.28 -16.06
CA ASP A 52 -6.72 9.61 -16.02
C ASP A 52 -7.41 9.66 -14.64
N THR A 53 -6.83 10.36 -13.66
CA THR A 53 -7.45 10.59 -12.35
C THR A 53 -8.63 11.55 -12.49
N ARG A 54 -9.85 11.07 -12.22
CA ARG A 54 -11.08 11.87 -12.39
C ARG A 54 -11.43 12.70 -11.17
N VAL A 55 -11.96 13.90 -11.40
CA VAL A 55 -12.49 14.74 -10.33
C VAL A 55 -13.63 14.01 -9.60
N GLY A 56 -13.58 14.00 -8.28
CA GLY A 56 -14.53 13.30 -7.42
C GLY A 56 -14.06 11.94 -6.91
N SER A 57 -12.95 11.39 -7.45
CA SER A 57 -12.33 10.16 -6.92
C SER A 57 -11.82 10.39 -5.50
N THR A 58 -12.07 9.43 -4.61
CA THR A 58 -11.56 9.43 -3.23
C THR A 58 -10.21 8.73 -3.18
N PHE A 59 -9.23 9.36 -2.56
CA PHE A 59 -7.87 8.81 -2.42
C PHE A 59 -7.74 7.79 -1.29
N GLY A 60 -6.58 7.17 -1.21
CA GLY A 60 -6.16 6.28 -0.13
C GLY A 60 -6.34 4.81 -0.42
N HIS A 61 -5.22 4.11 -0.58
CA HIS A 61 -5.19 2.66 -0.81
C HIS A 61 -4.62 1.89 0.38
N GLU A 62 -4.23 2.59 1.43
CA GLU A 62 -3.73 2.02 2.68
C GLU A 62 -4.72 2.31 3.79
N PHE A 63 -5.57 1.34 4.14
CA PHE A 63 -6.59 1.54 5.17
C PHE A 63 -6.99 0.25 5.88
N MET A 64 -7.54 0.44 7.06
CA MET A 64 -8.14 -0.61 7.86
C MET A 64 -9.41 -0.10 8.56
N GLY A 65 -10.24 -1.00 9.04
CA GLY A 65 -11.45 -0.60 9.71
C GLY A 65 -12.32 -1.77 10.13
N GLU A 66 -13.53 -1.47 10.52
CA GLU A 66 -14.54 -2.43 10.95
C GLU A 66 -15.51 -2.75 9.81
N ILE A 67 -15.81 -4.02 9.59
CA ILE A 67 -16.86 -4.46 8.70
C ILE A 67 -18.22 -4.06 9.28
N VAL A 68 -18.97 -3.24 8.55
CA VAL A 68 -20.30 -2.76 8.99
C VAL A 68 -21.44 -3.34 8.16
N GLU A 69 -21.17 -3.83 6.95
CA GLU A 69 -22.13 -4.48 6.08
C GLU A 69 -21.42 -5.52 5.21
N VAL A 70 -22.10 -6.62 4.88
CA VAL A 70 -21.59 -7.65 3.98
C VAL A 70 -22.67 -8.09 3.00
N GLY A 71 -22.26 -8.37 1.77
CA GLY A 71 -23.11 -9.00 0.77
C GLY A 71 -23.39 -10.48 1.11
N SER A 72 -24.44 -11.03 0.50
CA SER A 72 -24.92 -12.39 0.78
C SER A 72 -23.94 -13.52 0.45
N GLY A 73 -22.91 -13.23 -0.35
CA GLY A 73 -21.87 -14.19 -0.75
C GLY A 73 -20.57 -14.06 0.06
N VAL A 74 -20.50 -13.13 1.02
CA VAL A 74 -19.32 -12.97 1.88
C VAL A 74 -19.33 -14.01 2.99
N ASN A 75 -18.22 -14.72 3.16
CA ASN A 75 -18.08 -15.77 4.18
C ASN A 75 -16.71 -15.79 4.87
N ASN A 76 -15.77 -14.96 4.43
CA ASN A 76 -14.41 -14.85 5.01
C ASN A 76 -14.36 -13.84 6.17
N VAL A 77 -15.25 -12.86 6.19
CA VAL A 77 -15.37 -11.84 7.22
C VAL A 77 -16.83 -11.64 7.61
N LYS A 78 -17.08 -11.07 8.78
CA LYS A 78 -18.43 -10.78 9.29
C LYS A 78 -18.52 -9.37 9.86
N ILE A 79 -19.73 -8.87 10.05
CA ILE A 79 -20.00 -7.58 10.69
C ILE A 79 -19.37 -7.57 12.10
N GLY A 80 -18.64 -6.50 12.41
CA GLY A 80 -17.90 -6.29 13.66
C GLY A 80 -16.44 -6.74 13.60
N ASP A 81 -16.01 -7.47 12.57
CA ASP A 81 -14.60 -7.80 12.40
C ASP A 81 -13.78 -6.54 12.09
N THR A 82 -12.63 -6.39 12.76
CA THR A 82 -11.62 -5.40 12.39
C THR A 82 -10.67 -6.00 11.38
N VAL A 83 -10.54 -5.36 10.22
CA VAL A 83 -9.79 -5.90 9.08
C VAL A 83 -8.74 -4.92 8.55
N LEU A 84 -7.61 -5.48 8.11
CA LEU A 84 -6.72 -4.85 7.14
C LEU A 84 -7.28 -5.05 5.74
N VAL A 85 -7.23 -4.04 4.89
CA VAL A 85 -7.62 -4.13 3.49
C VAL A 85 -6.39 -3.85 2.63
N PRO A 86 -5.90 -4.82 1.83
CA PRO A 86 -4.75 -4.61 0.96
C PRO A 86 -5.10 -3.62 -0.14
N PHE A 87 -4.11 -2.90 -0.65
CA PHE A 87 -4.30 -1.87 -1.67
C PHE A 87 -4.90 -2.41 -2.98
N ASN A 88 -4.62 -3.66 -3.33
CA ASN A 88 -5.08 -4.31 -4.55
C ASN A 88 -6.39 -5.06 -4.35
N ILE A 89 -7.20 -5.11 -5.40
CA ILE A 89 -8.49 -5.79 -5.42
C ILE A 89 -8.38 -7.06 -6.24
N ALA A 90 -8.74 -8.21 -5.67
CA ALA A 90 -8.59 -9.50 -6.31
C ALA A 90 -9.82 -10.39 -6.14
N CYS A 91 -10.29 -11.02 -7.23
CA CYS A 91 -11.47 -11.89 -7.21
C CYS A 91 -11.22 -13.31 -6.68
N GLY A 92 -9.95 -13.74 -6.58
CA GLY A 92 -9.55 -15.08 -6.13
C GLY A 92 -9.78 -16.22 -7.12
N LYS A 93 -10.45 -16.00 -8.26
CA LYS A 93 -10.93 -17.08 -9.17
C LYS A 93 -10.51 -16.95 -10.62
N CYS A 94 -10.03 -15.79 -11.09
CA CYS A 94 -9.50 -15.63 -12.45
C CYS A 94 -8.15 -16.32 -12.63
N ALA A 95 -7.66 -16.41 -13.87
CA ALA A 95 -6.41 -17.08 -14.20
C ALA A 95 -5.19 -16.52 -13.46
N PHE A 96 -5.13 -15.20 -13.26
CA PHE A 96 -4.06 -14.55 -12.50
C PHE A 96 -4.16 -14.87 -11.00
N CYS A 97 -5.33 -14.73 -10.41
CA CYS A 97 -5.52 -15.02 -8.98
C CYS A 97 -5.19 -16.48 -8.62
N LYS A 98 -5.54 -17.45 -9.51
CA LYS A 98 -5.18 -18.86 -9.32
C LYS A 98 -3.67 -19.15 -9.33
N GLN A 99 -2.88 -18.21 -9.87
CA GLN A 99 -1.41 -18.27 -9.88
C GLN A 99 -0.79 -17.43 -8.75
N GLY A 100 -1.60 -16.83 -7.86
CA GLY A 100 -1.14 -15.93 -6.81
C GLY A 100 -0.83 -14.51 -7.29
N LEU A 101 -1.08 -14.19 -8.56
CA LEU A 101 -0.82 -12.88 -9.17
C LEU A 101 -2.02 -11.94 -8.94
N PHE A 102 -2.33 -11.66 -7.68
CA PHE A 102 -3.50 -10.87 -7.28
C PHE A 102 -3.48 -9.43 -7.82
N GLY A 103 -2.30 -8.82 -7.89
CA GLY A 103 -2.12 -7.48 -8.46
C GLY A 103 -2.45 -7.37 -9.96
N ASN A 104 -2.62 -8.49 -10.67
CA ASN A 104 -3.00 -8.56 -12.07
C ASN A 104 -4.44 -9.09 -12.27
N CYS A 105 -5.29 -9.02 -11.26
CA CYS A 105 -6.64 -9.55 -11.32
C CYS A 105 -7.45 -8.90 -12.44
N HIS A 106 -7.77 -9.69 -13.47
CA HIS A 106 -8.52 -9.20 -14.63
C HIS A 106 -9.99 -8.87 -14.31
N GLU A 107 -10.63 -9.61 -13.41
CA GLU A 107 -12.02 -9.35 -13.03
C GLU A 107 -12.20 -8.03 -12.27
N SER A 108 -11.18 -7.59 -11.51
CA SER A 108 -11.25 -6.30 -10.81
C SER A 108 -10.94 -5.10 -11.71
N ASN A 109 -10.31 -5.33 -12.87
CA ASN A 109 -10.01 -4.28 -13.86
C ASN A 109 -9.95 -4.86 -15.28
N PRO A 110 -11.10 -5.21 -15.87
CA PRO A 110 -11.15 -5.87 -17.17
C PRO A 110 -10.71 -5.00 -18.35
N GLU A 111 -10.71 -3.68 -18.18
CA GLU A 111 -10.26 -2.71 -19.19
C GLU A 111 -8.71 -2.65 -19.31
N SER A 112 -7.98 -3.23 -18.35
CA SER A 112 -6.52 -3.22 -18.32
C SER A 112 -5.94 -4.61 -18.57
N SER A 113 -4.91 -4.68 -19.41
CA SER A 113 -4.12 -5.89 -19.64
C SER A 113 -2.94 -6.05 -18.68
N ALA A 114 -2.63 -5.04 -17.87
CA ALA A 114 -1.38 -4.95 -17.11
C ALA A 114 -1.57 -4.92 -15.59
N VAL A 115 -2.65 -4.31 -15.11
CA VAL A 115 -2.87 -4.08 -13.66
C VAL A 115 -4.31 -4.39 -13.27
N GLY A 116 -4.51 -5.03 -12.12
CA GLY A 116 -5.82 -5.23 -11.50
C GLY A 116 -6.36 -3.96 -10.85
N GLY A 117 -7.48 -4.09 -10.13
CA GLY A 117 -8.08 -2.97 -9.40
C GLY A 117 -7.20 -2.55 -8.22
N ILE A 118 -7.12 -1.23 -7.99
CA ILE A 118 -6.44 -0.62 -6.84
C ILE A 118 -7.39 0.40 -6.21
N PHE A 119 -7.52 0.36 -4.88
CA PHE A 119 -8.28 1.35 -4.14
C PHE A 119 -7.66 2.74 -4.28
N GLY A 120 -8.50 3.78 -4.33
CA GLY A 120 -8.08 5.16 -4.18
C GLY A 120 -6.99 5.62 -5.15
N TYR A 121 -6.88 4.98 -6.30
CA TYR A 121 -5.92 5.31 -7.33
C TYR A 121 -6.62 5.75 -8.64
N SER A 122 -5.93 5.70 -9.77
CA SER A 122 -6.42 6.19 -11.07
C SER A 122 -7.46 5.27 -11.73
N HIS A 123 -8.08 5.74 -12.80
CA HIS A 123 -9.03 4.93 -13.58
C HIS A 123 -8.35 3.85 -14.42
N THR A 124 -7.07 4.00 -14.78
CA THR A 124 -6.26 2.90 -15.34
C THR A 124 -6.18 1.71 -14.37
N ALA A 125 -6.27 1.96 -13.06
CA ALA A 125 -6.32 0.93 -12.01
C ALA A 125 -7.77 0.62 -11.54
N GLY A 126 -8.76 0.79 -12.43
CA GLY A 126 -10.16 0.44 -12.18
C GLY A 126 -11.02 1.55 -11.56
N GLY A 127 -10.44 2.66 -11.08
CA GLY A 127 -11.16 3.83 -10.59
C GLY A 127 -11.98 3.61 -9.32
N PHE A 128 -11.57 2.73 -8.45
CA PHE A 128 -12.21 2.48 -7.16
C PHE A 128 -11.94 3.62 -6.19
N ASP A 129 -12.97 4.03 -5.43
CA ASP A 129 -12.79 4.96 -4.30
C ASP A 129 -11.93 4.30 -3.21
N GLY A 130 -11.16 5.12 -2.50
CA GLY A 130 -10.22 4.68 -1.47
C GLY A 130 -10.64 4.96 -0.05
N GLY A 131 -9.76 4.60 0.89
CA GLY A 131 -9.99 4.65 2.33
C GLY A 131 -9.66 5.97 3.02
N GLN A 132 -9.30 7.04 2.30
CA GLN A 132 -9.28 8.39 2.90
C GLN A 132 -10.72 8.95 2.96
N ALA A 133 -11.61 8.17 3.57
CA ALA A 133 -13.04 8.42 3.75
C ALA A 133 -13.53 7.72 5.02
N GLU A 134 -14.75 8.07 5.48
CA GLU A 134 -15.37 7.40 6.63
C GLU A 134 -15.76 5.96 6.33
N TYR A 135 -16.18 5.66 5.09
CA TYR A 135 -16.59 4.33 4.65
C TYR A 135 -16.07 4.03 3.25
N VAL A 136 -15.81 2.76 2.99
CA VAL A 136 -15.34 2.26 1.69
C VAL A 136 -16.05 0.94 1.36
N ARG A 137 -16.46 0.79 0.09
CA ARG A 137 -16.89 -0.49 -0.46
C ARG A 137 -15.66 -1.32 -0.83
N VAL A 138 -15.59 -2.53 -0.31
CA VAL A 138 -14.53 -3.50 -0.58
C VAL A 138 -15.08 -4.62 -1.45
N PRO A 139 -14.79 -4.63 -2.76
CA PRO A 139 -15.16 -5.72 -3.66
C PRO A 139 -14.42 -7.01 -3.31
N TYR A 140 -15.05 -8.16 -3.61
CA TYR A 140 -14.44 -9.48 -3.41
C TYR A 140 -13.91 -9.70 -1.99
N ALA A 141 -14.69 -9.33 -0.98
CA ALA A 141 -14.27 -9.34 0.42
C ALA A 141 -13.89 -10.74 0.97
N ASN A 142 -14.11 -11.79 0.20
CA ASN A 142 -13.63 -13.14 0.52
C ASN A 142 -12.12 -13.32 0.29
N VAL A 143 -11.42 -12.36 -0.34
CA VAL A 143 -10.01 -12.50 -0.72
C VAL A 143 -9.11 -11.48 -0.02
N GLY A 144 -9.42 -10.19 -0.16
CA GLY A 144 -8.53 -9.11 0.30
C GLY A 144 -8.49 -8.94 1.82
N PRO A 145 -9.63 -8.68 2.47
CA PRO A 145 -9.66 -8.34 3.88
C PRO A 145 -9.08 -9.45 4.77
N THR A 146 -8.22 -9.06 5.70
CA THR A 146 -7.61 -9.95 6.68
C THR A 146 -8.01 -9.50 8.08
N VAL A 147 -8.65 -10.38 8.85
CA VAL A 147 -9.04 -10.08 10.23
C VAL A 147 -7.80 -9.91 11.09
N ILE A 148 -7.77 -8.83 11.86
CA ILE A 148 -6.65 -8.52 12.76
C ILE A 148 -6.81 -9.38 14.02
N PRO A 149 -5.75 -10.11 14.44
CA PRO A 149 -5.75 -10.84 15.70
C PRO A 149 -6.02 -9.91 16.89
N GLU A 150 -6.78 -10.40 17.87
CA GLU A 150 -7.06 -9.66 19.09
C GLU A 150 -5.76 -9.27 19.83
N GLY A 151 -5.72 -8.04 20.33
CA GLY A 151 -4.59 -7.50 21.08
C GLY A 151 -3.49 -6.83 20.24
N MET A 152 -3.60 -6.80 18.90
CA MET A 152 -2.70 -6.00 18.08
C MET A 152 -3.13 -4.53 18.04
N ASP A 153 -2.17 -3.62 18.17
CA ASP A 153 -2.43 -2.18 18.03
C ASP A 153 -2.73 -1.82 16.57
N PRO A 154 -3.88 -1.19 16.28
CA PRO A 154 -4.21 -0.73 14.93
C PRO A 154 -3.14 0.16 14.29
N ASP A 155 -2.44 0.98 15.08
CA ASP A 155 -1.41 1.89 14.57
C ASP A 155 -0.14 1.15 14.12
N ASP A 156 0.14 -0.02 14.70
CA ASP A 156 1.26 -0.88 14.29
C ASP A 156 0.95 -1.68 13.02
N VAL A 157 -0.32 -2.04 12.81
CA VAL A 157 -0.69 -2.99 11.75
C VAL A 157 -1.19 -2.32 10.48
N VAL A 158 -1.57 -1.04 10.50
CA VAL A 158 -2.07 -0.35 9.29
C VAL A 158 -1.05 -0.36 8.14
N LEU A 159 0.25 -0.34 8.43
CA LEU A 159 1.30 -0.40 7.42
C LEU A 159 1.38 -1.76 6.68
N LEU A 160 0.71 -2.80 7.21
CA LEU A 160 0.58 -4.09 6.52
C LEU A 160 -0.40 -4.05 5.34
N THR A 161 -1.10 -2.94 5.13
CA THR A 161 -2.00 -2.76 3.98
C THR A 161 -1.26 -2.51 2.66
N ASP A 162 -0.03 -1.94 2.70
CA ASP A 162 0.82 -1.72 1.53
C ASP A 162 2.31 -1.70 1.86
N VAL A 163 2.78 -0.75 2.67
CA VAL A 163 4.21 -0.41 2.83
C VAL A 163 5.05 -1.63 3.20
N VAL A 164 4.60 -2.45 4.14
CA VAL A 164 5.34 -3.63 4.61
C VAL A 164 5.33 -4.76 3.58
N PRO A 165 4.17 -5.18 3.00
CA PRO A 165 4.15 -6.19 1.95
C PRO A 165 4.95 -5.79 0.71
N THR A 166 4.89 -4.52 0.30
CA THR A 166 5.68 -3.98 -0.82
C THR A 166 7.18 -4.09 -0.54
N ALA A 167 7.62 -3.73 0.67
CA ALA A 167 9.01 -3.85 1.09
C ALA A 167 9.46 -5.31 1.23
N TYR A 168 8.60 -6.18 1.72
CA TYR A 168 8.87 -7.62 1.82
C TYR A 168 9.04 -8.25 0.43
N GLN A 169 8.12 -7.95 -0.50
CA GLN A 169 8.22 -8.41 -1.89
C GLN A 169 9.50 -7.89 -2.56
N ALA A 170 9.90 -6.64 -2.32
CA ALA A 170 11.15 -6.11 -2.84
C ALA A 170 12.37 -6.91 -2.34
N ALA A 171 12.40 -7.30 -1.06
CA ALA A 171 13.45 -8.13 -0.50
C ALA A 171 13.45 -9.56 -1.08
N GLU A 172 12.27 -10.14 -1.28
CA GLU A 172 12.11 -11.45 -1.93
C GLU A 172 12.59 -11.41 -3.38
N MET A 173 12.16 -10.42 -4.17
CA MET A 173 12.58 -10.22 -5.57
C MET A 173 14.07 -9.91 -5.70
N GLY A 174 14.66 -9.27 -4.69
CA GLY A 174 16.11 -9.03 -4.59
C GLY A 174 16.91 -10.30 -4.39
N GLY A 175 16.25 -11.42 -4.07
CA GLY A 175 16.89 -12.72 -3.89
C GLY A 175 17.85 -12.76 -2.71
N ILE A 176 17.60 -11.96 -1.68
CA ILE A 176 18.47 -11.81 -0.50
C ILE A 176 18.68 -13.15 0.19
N LYS A 177 19.95 -13.46 0.48
CA LYS A 177 20.37 -14.67 1.17
C LYS A 177 21.06 -14.35 2.49
N PRO A 178 21.07 -15.28 3.45
CA PRO A 178 21.85 -15.12 4.67
C PRO A 178 23.32 -14.81 4.37
N GLY A 179 23.82 -13.72 4.98
CA GLY A 179 25.18 -13.27 4.81
C GLY A 179 25.38 -12.15 3.77
N ASP A 180 24.37 -11.81 2.98
CA ASP A 180 24.49 -10.78 1.94
C ASP A 180 24.66 -9.38 2.52
N THR A 181 25.35 -8.51 1.77
CA THR A 181 25.31 -7.06 1.90
C THR A 181 24.18 -6.53 1.02
N VAL A 182 23.22 -5.84 1.60
CA VAL A 182 22.06 -5.28 0.90
C VAL A 182 22.14 -3.76 0.86
N VAL A 183 21.97 -3.18 -0.33
CA VAL A 183 21.95 -1.72 -0.52
C VAL A 183 20.54 -1.28 -0.90
N VAL A 184 19.99 -0.36 -0.13
CA VAL A 184 18.67 0.23 -0.35
C VAL A 184 18.83 1.68 -0.79
N PHE A 185 18.30 2.03 -1.96
CA PHE A 185 18.28 3.40 -2.46
C PHE A 185 16.95 4.07 -2.07
N GLY A 186 17.07 5.17 -1.29
CA GLY A 186 15.95 5.95 -0.76
C GLY A 186 15.55 5.53 0.66
N ALA A 187 15.62 6.49 1.58
CA ALA A 187 15.21 6.32 2.99
C ALA A 187 13.78 6.85 3.24
N GLY A 188 12.88 6.66 2.26
CA GLY A 188 11.44 6.85 2.44
C GLY A 188 10.80 5.67 3.17
N PRO A 189 9.46 5.70 3.41
CA PRO A 189 8.77 4.62 4.15
C PRO A 189 9.05 3.22 3.60
N ILE A 190 8.95 3.03 2.28
CA ILE A 190 9.25 1.74 1.63
C ILE A 190 10.71 1.34 1.84
N GLY A 191 11.67 2.26 1.62
CA GLY A 191 13.10 1.95 1.78
C GLY A 191 13.46 1.58 3.21
N ILE A 192 12.88 2.24 4.20
CA ILE A 192 13.08 1.92 5.62
C ILE A 192 12.53 0.52 5.95
N MET A 193 11.34 0.18 5.44
CA MET A 193 10.78 -1.16 5.62
C MET A 193 11.54 -2.22 4.81
N ALA A 194 12.02 -1.89 3.61
CA ALA A 194 12.88 -2.79 2.82
C ALA A 194 14.19 -3.11 3.57
N ALA A 195 14.80 -2.12 4.22
CA ALA A 195 15.95 -2.35 5.08
C ALA A 195 15.63 -3.29 6.26
N LYS A 196 14.44 -3.15 6.89
CA LYS A 196 14.00 -4.10 7.93
C LYS A 196 13.74 -5.50 7.36
N CYS A 197 13.12 -5.59 6.19
CA CYS A 197 12.89 -6.87 5.51
C CYS A 197 14.21 -7.55 5.12
N ALA A 198 15.23 -6.79 4.70
CA ALA A 198 16.54 -7.35 4.40
C ALA A 198 17.15 -8.11 5.60
N TRP A 199 17.00 -7.58 6.82
CA TRP A 199 17.42 -8.30 8.03
C TRP A 199 16.59 -9.57 8.27
N LEU A 200 15.29 -9.56 7.97
CA LEU A 200 14.42 -10.75 8.09
C LEU A 200 14.85 -11.86 7.13
N PHE A 201 15.37 -11.50 5.94
CA PHE A 201 15.92 -12.45 4.98
C PHE A 201 17.35 -12.89 5.30
N GLY A 202 17.95 -12.36 6.36
CA GLY A 202 19.26 -12.80 6.87
C GLY A 202 20.45 -12.02 6.31
N ALA A 203 20.26 -10.82 5.79
CA ALA A 203 21.37 -9.96 5.42
C ALA A 203 22.37 -9.81 6.57
N ALA A 204 23.67 -9.84 6.30
CA ALA A 204 24.72 -9.57 7.28
C ALA A 204 25.00 -8.06 7.42
N ARG A 205 24.67 -7.30 6.37
CA ARG A 205 24.86 -5.85 6.34
C ARG A 205 23.76 -5.19 5.54
N VAL A 206 23.22 -4.07 6.00
CA VAL A 206 22.21 -3.29 5.27
C VAL A 206 22.65 -1.84 5.21
N ILE A 207 22.84 -1.35 4.00
CA ILE A 207 23.22 0.03 3.68
C ILE A 207 21.99 0.76 3.14
N ILE A 208 21.75 2.00 3.58
CA ILE A 208 20.68 2.83 3.04
C ILE A 208 21.24 4.17 2.56
N ILE A 209 20.87 4.56 1.35
CA ILE A 209 21.41 5.74 0.66
C ILE A 209 20.28 6.73 0.40
N ASP A 210 20.43 7.96 0.90
CA ASP A 210 19.53 9.10 0.68
C ASP A 210 20.34 10.40 0.78
N HIS A 211 19.67 11.56 0.73
CA HIS A 211 20.31 12.85 0.97
C HIS A 211 19.59 13.68 2.06
N ILE A 212 18.51 13.16 2.61
CA ILE A 212 17.71 13.84 3.62
C ILE A 212 18.13 13.35 5.00
N GLU A 213 18.85 14.18 5.74
CA GLU A 213 19.51 13.79 7.00
C GLU A 213 18.58 13.16 8.03
N TYR A 214 17.38 13.75 8.28
CA TYR A 214 16.45 13.18 9.27
C TYR A 214 15.96 11.78 8.88
N ARG A 215 15.86 11.48 7.56
CA ARG A 215 15.46 10.14 7.08
C ARG A 215 16.60 9.14 7.28
N LEU A 216 17.84 9.56 7.01
CA LEU A 216 19.01 8.74 7.24
C LEU A 216 19.20 8.43 8.72
N GLU A 217 18.99 9.40 9.59
CA GLU A 217 19.03 9.21 11.04
C GLU A 217 17.91 8.26 11.52
N PHE A 218 16.69 8.43 10.99
CA PHE A 218 15.58 7.52 11.29
C PHE A 218 15.88 6.09 10.82
N ALA A 219 16.41 5.90 9.61
CA ALA A 219 16.79 4.60 9.09
C ALA A 219 17.85 3.92 9.97
N LYS A 220 18.88 4.68 10.43
CA LYS A 220 19.88 4.18 11.37
C LYS A 220 19.27 3.71 12.68
N ASN A 221 18.40 4.52 13.26
CA ASN A 221 17.84 4.25 14.58
C ASN A 221 16.75 3.18 14.55
N TYR A 222 15.87 3.22 13.57
CA TYR A 222 14.70 2.33 13.46
C TYR A 222 15.01 1.03 12.70
N ALA A 223 15.59 1.15 11.49
CA ALA A 223 15.89 -0.01 10.64
C ALA A 223 17.27 -0.63 10.91
N LYS A 224 18.11 -0.01 11.75
CA LYS A 224 19.49 -0.46 12.04
C LYS A 224 20.36 -0.56 10.77
N ALA A 225 20.02 0.21 9.73
CA ALA A 225 20.79 0.29 8.51
C ALA A 225 21.97 1.27 8.64
N GLU A 226 23.03 1.07 7.87
CA GLU A 226 24.13 2.00 7.74
C GLU A 226 23.75 3.14 6.78
N PRO A 227 23.56 4.39 7.24
CA PRO A 227 23.11 5.48 6.38
C PRO A 227 24.27 6.14 5.66
N TYR A 228 24.09 6.43 4.38
CA TYR A 228 25.03 7.25 3.60
C TYR A 228 24.30 8.34 2.84
N ASN A 229 24.83 9.57 2.97
CA ASN A 229 24.34 10.71 2.20
C ASN A 229 25.10 10.78 0.87
N PHE A 230 24.39 10.52 -0.26
CA PHE A 230 25.03 10.49 -1.58
C PHE A 230 25.62 11.84 -2.00
N LYS A 231 25.18 12.96 -1.43
CA LYS A 231 25.76 14.27 -1.69
C LYS A 231 27.15 14.44 -1.07
N SER A 232 27.49 13.65 -0.04
CA SER A 232 28.79 13.73 0.65
C SER A 232 29.76 12.64 0.23
N ILE A 233 29.30 11.51 -0.31
CA ILE A 233 30.16 10.38 -0.71
C ILE A 233 30.60 10.41 -2.18
N GLY A 234 30.05 11.31 -3.00
CA GLY A 234 30.35 11.42 -4.43
C GLY A 234 29.71 10.28 -5.25
N ASP A 235 30.54 9.60 -6.08
CA ASP A 235 30.06 8.46 -6.86
C ASP A 235 29.73 7.29 -5.94
N VAL A 236 28.45 6.91 -5.91
CA VAL A 236 27.93 5.88 -5.03
C VAL A 236 28.51 4.50 -5.37
N VAL A 237 28.69 4.18 -6.66
CA VAL A 237 29.22 2.88 -7.09
C VAL A 237 30.65 2.73 -6.64
N LEU A 238 31.50 3.72 -6.93
CA LEU A 238 32.90 3.73 -6.49
C LEU A 238 33.03 3.72 -4.96
N PHE A 239 32.10 4.36 -4.26
CA PHE A 239 32.08 4.34 -2.80
C PHE A 239 31.77 2.92 -2.29
N LEU A 240 30.75 2.26 -2.83
CA LEU A 240 30.36 0.90 -2.43
C LEU A 240 31.48 -0.10 -2.72
N GLU A 241 32.08 -0.08 -3.92
CA GLU A 241 33.22 -0.94 -4.29
C GLU A 241 34.45 -0.83 -3.35
N LYS A 242 34.60 0.30 -2.68
CA LYS A 242 35.71 0.52 -1.73
C LYS A 242 35.40 0.14 -0.29
N ASN A 243 34.11 -0.03 0.04
CA ASN A 243 33.64 -0.26 1.40
C ASN A 243 32.89 -1.58 1.56
N ASP A 244 32.97 -2.43 0.54
CA ASP A 244 32.41 -3.78 0.55
C ASP A 244 33.30 -4.79 1.29
#